data_db4e5ea3b67768e8dc28779e4bcebd76
#
_entry.id   db4e5ea3b67768e8dc28779e4bcebd76
#
_cell.length_a   1.000
_cell.length_b   1.000
_cell.length_c   1.000
_cell.angle_alpha   90.00
_cell.angle_beta   90.00
_cell.angle_gamma   90.00
#
_symmetry.space_group_name_H-M   'P 1'
#
loop_
_entity.id
_entity.type
_entity.pdbx_description
1 polymer ?
#
loop_
_entity_poly.entity_id
_entity_poly.type
_entity_poly.pdbx_seq_one_letter_code
_entity_poly.pdbx_strand_id
1 'polypeptide(L)'
;FPAMRMTFTFEPTDAGSRMVNTSYFDSSEALEQIVAMGAVEGTRMAMAQIDAVLQDLRDYAQGKGTRVELLDDTHVRITRLVEGPRDLVWRAHHEEELVRQWMLGPDGWEMTECVIGTAPGDTYRTSWAPVGDTEGEPFGFEGEVLLIDAPRRAVTTERMQGMPIETINDLNLYEEDGATLVTVLIEYPDKETRDMILATGMADGMEASFARLEAQVLTV
;
A
#
# COMPACT_ATOMS: atom_id res chain seq x y z
N PHE A 1 -19.49 24.34 7.84
CA PHE A 1 -19.90 24.07 6.46
C PHE A 1 -21.25 23.36 6.50
N PRO A 2 -22.20 23.67 5.59
CA PRO A 2 -23.45 22.93 5.50
C PRO A 2 -23.14 21.45 5.18
N ALA A 3 -23.92 20.54 5.73
CA ALA A 3 -23.83 19.14 5.41
C ALA A 3 -24.16 18.94 3.92
N MET A 4 -23.35 18.16 3.20
CA MET A 4 -23.64 17.78 1.83
C MET A 4 -23.36 16.30 1.64
N ARG A 5 -24.15 15.69 0.76
CA ARG A 5 -23.93 14.31 0.29
C ARG A 5 -23.27 14.36 -1.08
N MET A 6 -22.21 13.60 -1.28
CA MET A 6 -21.57 13.42 -2.57
C MET A 6 -21.70 11.97 -3.04
N THR A 7 -21.87 11.80 -4.35
CA THR A 7 -21.79 10.49 -5.00
C THR A 7 -20.81 10.57 -6.16
N PHE A 8 -20.00 9.52 -6.29
CA PHE A 8 -19.11 9.33 -7.42
C PHE A 8 -19.61 8.13 -8.22
N THR A 9 -19.77 8.29 -9.51
CA THR A 9 -20.05 7.18 -10.43
C THR A 9 -18.97 7.12 -11.49
N PHE A 10 -18.61 5.90 -11.88
CA PHE A 10 -17.62 5.64 -12.91
C PHE A 10 -18.28 4.86 -14.04
N GLU A 11 -18.11 5.34 -15.26
CA GLU A 11 -18.68 4.74 -16.47
C GLU A 11 -17.53 4.45 -17.44
N PRO A 12 -17.43 3.23 -17.99
CA PRO A 12 -16.45 2.94 -19.01
C PRO A 12 -16.75 3.74 -20.28
N THR A 13 -15.70 4.15 -20.97
CA THR A 13 -15.76 4.80 -22.29
C THR A 13 -14.73 4.15 -23.21
N ASP A 14 -14.82 4.40 -24.52
CA ASP A 14 -13.88 3.83 -25.50
C ASP A 14 -12.43 4.27 -25.27
N ALA A 15 -12.19 5.37 -24.54
CA ALA A 15 -10.86 5.93 -24.26
C ALA A 15 -10.46 5.86 -22.77
N GLY A 16 -11.22 5.16 -21.92
CA GLY A 16 -10.95 5.10 -20.50
C GLY A 16 -12.23 5.10 -19.65
N SER A 17 -12.30 5.96 -18.64
CA SER A 17 -13.47 6.05 -17.74
C SER A 17 -13.95 7.49 -17.60
N ARG A 18 -15.26 7.65 -17.47
CA ARG A 18 -15.88 8.92 -17.08
C ARG A 18 -16.22 8.85 -15.60
N MET A 19 -15.68 9.78 -14.83
CA MET A 19 -16.08 10.00 -13.44
C MET A 19 -17.11 11.13 -13.38
N VAL A 20 -18.23 10.89 -12.69
CA VAL A 20 -19.24 11.92 -12.41
C VAL A 20 -19.36 12.09 -10.91
N ASN A 21 -19.10 13.30 -10.44
CA ASN A 21 -19.35 13.70 -9.05
C ASN A 21 -20.66 14.47 -8.99
N THR A 22 -21.59 14.00 -8.17
CA THR A 22 -22.87 14.67 -7.92
C THR A 22 -22.94 15.07 -6.45
N SER A 23 -23.07 16.36 -6.19
CA SER A 23 -23.21 16.91 -4.85
C SER A 23 -24.66 17.35 -4.60
N TYR A 24 -25.20 16.95 -3.46
CA TYR A 24 -26.57 17.27 -3.06
C TYR A 24 -26.51 18.21 -1.86
N PHE A 25 -27.31 19.27 -1.94
CA PHE A 25 -27.39 20.31 -0.90
C PHE A 25 -28.82 20.37 -0.36
N ASP A 26 -28.96 20.75 0.90
CA ASP A 26 -30.26 20.84 1.58
C ASP A 26 -31.09 22.03 1.13
N SER A 27 -30.45 23.08 0.53
CA SER A 27 -31.13 24.23 -0.02
C SER A 27 -30.35 24.89 -1.17
N SER A 28 -31.02 25.74 -1.95
CA SER A 28 -30.42 26.57 -3.01
C SER A 28 -29.38 27.53 -2.43
N GLU A 29 -29.68 28.12 -1.27
CA GLU A 29 -28.80 29.07 -0.60
C GLU A 29 -27.48 28.39 -0.18
N ALA A 30 -27.54 27.14 0.31
CA ALA A 30 -26.35 26.34 0.64
C ALA A 30 -25.50 26.06 -0.60
N LEU A 31 -26.12 25.72 -1.72
CA LEU A 31 -25.43 25.55 -3.00
C LEU A 31 -24.74 26.85 -3.44
N GLU A 32 -25.48 27.97 -3.45
CA GLU A 32 -24.94 29.28 -3.87
C GLU A 32 -23.77 29.71 -2.99
N GLN A 33 -23.84 29.49 -1.69
CA GLN A 33 -22.75 29.78 -0.76
C GLN A 33 -21.50 28.98 -1.08
N ILE A 34 -21.60 27.67 -1.29
CA ILE A 34 -20.48 26.79 -1.62
C ILE A 34 -19.87 27.16 -2.97
N VAL A 35 -20.69 27.46 -3.97
CA VAL A 35 -20.22 27.92 -5.28
C VAL A 35 -19.49 29.26 -5.17
N ALA A 36 -20.02 30.21 -4.39
CA ALA A 36 -19.39 31.51 -4.16
C ALA A 36 -18.04 31.41 -3.43
N MET A 37 -17.83 30.36 -2.63
CA MET A 37 -16.55 30.04 -1.98
C MET A 37 -15.52 29.40 -2.94
N GLY A 38 -15.83 29.23 -4.21
CA GLY A 38 -14.90 28.69 -5.20
C GLY A 38 -14.86 27.15 -5.28
N ALA A 39 -15.86 26.44 -4.74
CA ALA A 39 -15.87 24.98 -4.70
C ALA A 39 -15.82 24.34 -6.09
N VAL A 40 -16.42 24.95 -7.10
CA VAL A 40 -16.39 24.47 -8.49
C VAL A 40 -14.95 24.47 -9.03
N GLU A 41 -14.23 25.58 -8.83
CA GLU A 41 -12.85 25.71 -9.28
C GLU A 41 -11.92 24.79 -8.47
N GLY A 42 -12.10 24.72 -7.14
CA GLY A 42 -11.35 23.81 -6.28
C GLY A 42 -11.53 22.33 -6.70
N THR A 43 -12.78 21.93 -6.99
CA THR A 43 -13.08 20.58 -7.48
C THR A 43 -12.43 20.33 -8.84
N ARG A 44 -12.48 21.30 -9.77
CA ARG A 44 -11.84 21.19 -11.08
C ARG A 44 -10.32 21.02 -10.95
N MET A 45 -9.68 21.80 -10.08
CA MET A 45 -8.25 21.68 -9.83
C MET A 45 -7.88 20.34 -9.21
N ALA A 46 -8.67 19.84 -8.24
CA ALA A 46 -8.45 18.54 -7.65
C ALA A 46 -8.62 17.40 -8.66
N MET A 47 -9.65 17.47 -9.51
CA MET A 47 -9.87 16.47 -10.56
C MET A 47 -8.77 16.49 -11.63
N ALA A 48 -8.20 17.64 -11.96
CA ALA A 48 -7.09 17.73 -12.91
C ALA A 48 -5.81 17.01 -12.42
N GLN A 49 -5.66 16.82 -11.12
CA GLN A 49 -4.54 16.08 -10.54
C GLN A 49 -4.68 14.56 -10.75
N ILE A 50 -5.90 14.04 -10.93
CA ILE A 50 -6.15 12.61 -11.15
C ILE A 50 -5.45 12.12 -12.41
N ASP A 51 -5.50 12.88 -13.50
CA ASP A 51 -4.85 12.52 -14.76
C ASP A 51 -3.32 12.40 -14.62
N ALA A 52 -2.71 13.29 -13.84
CA ALA A 52 -1.27 13.23 -13.55
C ALA A 52 -0.93 11.98 -12.73
N VAL A 53 -1.72 11.67 -11.71
CA VAL A 53 -1.52 10.45 -10.90
C VAL A 53 -1.69 9.19 -11.74
N LEU A 54 -2.71 9.15 -12.61
CA LEU A 54 -2.92 8.01 -13.51
C LEU A 54 -1.79 7.88 -14.54
N GLN A 55 -1.25 9.00 -15.04
CA GLN A 55 -0.10 8.97 -15.95
C GLN A 55 1.14 8.47 -15.22
N ASP A 56 1.41 8.98 -14.04
CA ASP A 56 2.50 8.51 -13.18
C ASP A 56 2.41 7.00 -12.92
N LEU A 57 1.20 6.49 -12.63
CA LEU A 57 0.98 5.05 -12.41
C LEU A 57 1.21 4.23 -13.69
N ARG A 58 0.82 4.74 -14.86
CA ARG A 58 1.09 4.09 -16.16
C ARG A 58 2.59 4.05 -16.47
N ASP A 59 3.28 5.17 -16.28
CA ASP A 59 4.72 5.28 -16.52
C ASP A 59 5.48 4.34 -15.57
N TYR A 60 5.03 4.25 -14.34
CA TYR A 60 5.53 3.33 -13.34
C TYR A 60 5.28 1.84 -13.74
N ALA A 61 4.08 1.51 -14.17
CA ALA A 61 3.73 0.16 -14.63
C ALA A 61 4.59 -0.31 -15.83
N GLN A 62 5.00 0.63 -16.69
CA GLN A 62 5.91 0.35 -17.80
C GLN A 62 7.38 0.19 -17.36
N GLY A 63 7.77 0.82 -16.24
CA GLY A 63 9.14 0.81 -15.74
C GLY A 63 9.52 -0.36 -14.84
N LYS A 64 8.58 -1.17 -14.37
CA LYS A 64 8.73 -2.26 -13.39
C LYS A 64 9.65 -1.88 -12.22
N GLY A 65 9.10 -1.70 -11.05
CA GLY A 65 9.87 -1.38 -9.85
C GLY A 65 8.99 -0.86 -8.71
N THR A 66 9.54 -0.81 -7.52
CA THR A 66 8.87 -0.27 -6.34
C THR A 66 9.05 1.25 -6.29
N ARG A 67 7.95 1.98 -6.21
CA ARG A 67 7.94 3.44 -6.07
C ARG A 67 7.72 3.83 -4.62
N VAL A 68 8.48 4.81 -4.15
CA VAL A 68 8.35 5.41 -2.81
C VAL A 68 7.99 6.88 -2.96
N GLU A 69 6.91 7.30 -2.33
CA GLU A 69 6.45 8.69 -2.32
C GLU A 69 6.33 9.21 -0.90
N LEU A 70 6.98 10.33 -0.62
CA LEU A 70 6.80 11.08 0.63
C LEU A 70 5.52 11.92 0.50
N LEU A 71 4.49 11.59 1.28
CA LEU A 71 3.22 12.33 1.23
C LEU A 71 3.24 13.55 2.15
N ASP A 72 3.81 13.38 3.35
CA ASP A 72 4.00 14.44 4.34
C ASP A 72 5.12 14.05 5.32
N ASP A 73 5.22 14.72 6.47
CA ASP A 73 6.28 14.49 7.45
C ASP A 73 6.23 13.10 8.12
N THR A 74 5.08 12.43 8.11
CA THR A 74 4.89 11.13 8.77
C THR A 74 4.42 10.04 7.85
N HIS A 75 3.95 10.33 6.63
CA HIS A 75 3.37 9.33 5.75
C HIS A 75 4.22 9.08 4.51
N VAL A 76 4.40 7.81 4.21
CA VAL A 76 5.06 7.32 3.00
C VAL A 76 4.14 6.35 2.29
N ARG A 77 4.00 6.49 0.98
CA ARG A 77 3.32 5.51 0.14
C ARG A 77 4.33 4.72 -0.66
N ILE A 78 4.22 3.41 -0.57
CA ILE A 78 4.98 2.47 -1.40
C ILE A 78 4.00 1.83 -2.38
N THR A 79 4.36 1.78 -3.64
CA THR A 79 3.49 1.28 -4.70
C THR A 79 4.26 0.32 -5.61
N ARG A 80 3.66 -0.81 -5.95
CA ARG A 80 4.21 -1.80 -6.89
C ARG A 80 3.09 -2.42 -7.71
N LEU A 81 3.22 -2.41 -9.04
CA LEU A 81 2.35 -3.21 -9.90
C LEU A 81 2.90 -4.64 -9.96
N VAL A 82 2.07 -5.60 -9.60
CA VAL A 82 2.39 -7.03 -9.56
C VAL A 82 1.57 -7.75 -10.64
N GLU A 83 2.21 -8.52 -11.50
CA GLU A 83 1.54 -9.28 -12.56
C GLU A 83 0.88 -10.54 -11.98
N GLY A 84 -0.36 -10.41 -11.55
CA GLY A 84 -1.14 -11.49 -10.98
C GLY A 84 -2.48 -11.01 -10.39
N PRO A 85 -3.47 -11.92 -10.30
CA PRO A 85 -4.79 -11.58 -9.77
C PRO A 85 -4.71 -11.26 -8.26
N ARG A 86 -5.53 -10.31 -7.84
CA ARG A 86 -5.59 -9.84 -6.44
C ARG A 86 -5.76 -10.96 -5.42
N ASP A 87 -6.60 -11.93 -5.70
CA ASP A 87 -6.87 -13.02 -4.77
C ASP A 87 -5.60 -13.85 -4.49
N LEU A 88 -4.77 -14.08 -5.52
CA LEU A 88 -3.51 -14.78 -5.36
C LEU A 88 -2.47 -13.90 -4.65
N VAL A 89 -2.39 -12.61 -5.00
CA VAL A 89 -1.53 -11.63 -4.30
C VAL A 89 -1.93 -11.51 -2.83
N TRP A 90 -3.23 -11.49 -2.53
CA TRP A 90 -3.73 -11.49 -1.15
C TRP A 90 -3.28 -12.72 -0.38
N ARG A 91 -3.49 -13.91 -0.95
CA ARG A 91 -3.07 -15.17 -0.35
C ARG A 91 -1.56 -15.20 -0.11
N ALA A 92 -0.78 -14.70 -1.06
CA ALA A 92 0.66 -14.62 -0.95
C ALA A 92 1.13 -13.76 0.25
N HIS A 93 0.33 -12.77 0.67
CA HIS A 93 0.63 -11.95 1.85
C HIS A 93 0.07 -12.51 3.16
N HIS A 94 -0.91 -13.43 3.12
CA HIS A 94 -1.65 -13.87 4.31
C HIS A 94 -1.62 -15.38 4.56
N GLU A 95 -1.03 -16.19 3.67
CA GLU A 95 -0.82 -17.62 3.88
C GLU A 95 0.66 -17.87 4.18
N GLU A 96 0.97 -18.39 5.37
CA GLU A 96 2.34 -18.60 5.84
C GLU A 96 3.22 -19.36 4.85
N GLU A 97 2.67 -20.43 4.24
CA GLU A 97 3.39 -21.24 3.26
C GLU A 97 3.79 -20.44 2.02
N LEU A 98 2.96 -19.47 1.60
CA LEU A 98 3.26 -18.60 0.47
C LEU A 98 4.21 -17.47 0.88
N VAL A 99 4.00 -16.83 2.04
CA VAL A 99 4.90 -15.79 2.55
C VAL A 99 6.34 -16.28 2.60
N ARG A 100 6.57 -17.49 3.06
CA ARG A 100 7.90 -18.13 3.16
C ARG A 100 8.59 -18.32 1.81
N GLN A 101 7.87 -18.22 0.67
CA GLN A 101 8.46 -18.43 -0.64
C GLN A 101 9.06 -17.15 -1.25
N TRP A 102 8.56 -15.98 -0.87
CA TRP A 102 8.99 -14.74 -1.50
C TRP A 102 9.57 -13.70 -0.53
N MET A 103 9.15 -13.68 0.72
CA MET A 103 9.65 -12.74 1.73
C MET A 103 10.90 -13.32 2.43
N LEU A 104 11.95 -13.58 1.65
CA LEU A 104 13.12 -14.34 2.11
C LEU A 104 14.19 -13.49 2.81
N GLY A 105 14.04 -12.16 2.86
CA GLY A 105 15.12 -11.28 3.33
C GLY A 105 16.25 -11.12 2.31
N PRO A 106 17.42 -10.60 2.72
CA PRO A 106 18.60 -10.47 1.88
C PRO A 106 19.16 -11.84 1.41
N ASP A 107 20.00 -11.82 0.37
CA ASP A 107 20.65 -13.03 -0.09
C ASP A 107 21.54 -13.64 1.01
N GLY A 108 21.45 -14.96 1.20
CA GLY A 108 22.13 -15.67 2.29
C GLY A 108 21.39 -15.61 3.64
N TRP A 109 20.13 -15.20 3.63
CA TRP A 109 19.26 -15.23 4.79
C TRP A 109 18.10 -16.19 4.61
N GLU A 110 17.53 -16.68 5.70
CA GLU A 110 16.31 -17.50 5.70
C GLU A 110 15.27 -16.96 6.68
N MET A 111 14.01 -17.19 6.39
CA MET A 111 12.91 -16.88 7.29
C MET A 111 12.81 -17.99 8.37
N THR A 112 13.19 -17.68 9.58
CA THR A 112 13.20 -18.62 10.72
C THR A 112 11.85 -18.70 11.42
N GLU A 113 11.07 -17.61 11.40
CA GLU A 113 9.73 -17.55 11.98
C GLU A 113 8.77 -16.85 11.02
N CYS A 114 7.56 -17.38 10.89
CA CYS A 114 6.47 -16.77 10.14
C CYS A 114 5.16 -17.14 10.83
N VAL A 115 4.57 -16.18 11.49
CA VAL A 115 3.24 -16.25 12.10
C VAL A 115 2.40 -15.14 11.49
N ILE A 116 1.30 -15.48 10.87
CA ILE A 116 0.43 -14.53 10.18
C ILE A 116 -0.89 -14.41 10.96
N GLY A 117 -1.24 -13.18 11.35
CA GLY A 117 -2.54 -12.86 11.91
C GLY A 117 -3.61 -12.78 10.80
N THR A 118 -4.79 -13.34 11.06
CA THR A 118 -5.88 -13.45 10.07
C THR A 118 -7.14 -12.69 10.44
N ALA A 119 -7.20 -12.17 11.66
CA ALA A 119 -8.35 -11.40 12.17
C ALA A 119 -7.86 -10.21 13.01
N PRO A 120 -8.68 -9.14 13.13
CA PRO A 120 -8.36 -8.03 14.03
C PRO A 120 -8.14 -8.51 15.48
N GLY A 121 -7.04 -8.04 16.08
CA GLY A 121 -6.55 -8.45 17.40
C GLY A 121 -5.55 -9.62 17.37
N ASP A 122 -5.39 -10.32 16.25
CA ASP A 122 -4.33 -11.30 16.10
C ASP A 122 -2.97 -10.60 16.02
N THR A 123 -1.94 -11.27 16.54
CA THR A 123 -0.56 -10.82 16.35
C THR A 123 0.08 -11.55 15.17
N TYR A 124 1.04 -10.90 14.53
CA TYR A 124 1.91 -11.54 13.55
C TYR A 124 3.38 -11.39 13.96
N ARG A 125 4.23 -12.29 13.45
CA ARG A 125 5.67 -12.23 13.65
C ARG A 125 6.40 -12.87 12.49
N THR A 126 7.40 -12.17 11.98
CA THR A 126 8.32 -12.68 10.96
C THR A 126 9.75 -12.43 11.40
N SER A 127 10.63 -13.41 11.23
CA SER A 127 12.03 -13.29 11.64
C SER A 127 12.95 -13.93 10.62
N TRP A 128 14.14 -13.36 10.48
CA TRP A 128 15.17 -13.83 9.56
C TRP A 128 16.51 -13.98 10.29
N ALA A 129 17.29 -14.96 9.85
CA ALA A 129 18.65 -15.16 10.31
C ALA A 129 19.58 -15.48 9.12
N PRO A 130 20.87 -15.12 9.23
CA PRO A 130 21.85 -15.47 8.21
C PRO A 130 22.10 -16.99 8.19
N VAL A 131 22.42 -17.53 6.99
CA VAL A 131 22.74 -18.94 6.80
C VAL A 131 24.17 -19.13 6.26
N GLY A 132 24.79 -20.25 6.62
CA GLY A 132 26.14 -20.58 6.19
C GLY A 132 27.17 -19.59 6.74
N ASP A 133 28.01 -19.06 5.85
CA ASP A 133 29.05 -18.08 6.18
C ASP A 133 28.60 -16.62 6.08
N THR A 134 27.27 -16.38 5.94
CA THR A 134 26.71 -15.01 5.87
C THR A 134 26.78 -14.37 7.26
N GLU A 135 27.42 -13.20 7.33
CA GLU A 135 27.50 -12.41 8.55
C GLU A 135 26.26 -11.50 8.71
N GLY A 136 25.82 -11.29 9.95
CA GLY A 136 24.74 -10.38 10.30
C GLY A 136 24.04 -10.80 11.59
N GLU A 137 23.34 -9.86 12.22
CA GLU A 137 22.51 -10.14 13.38
C GLU A 137 21.09 -10.49 12.93
N PRO A 138 20.47 -11.55 13.50
CA PRO A 138 19.08 -11.87 13.24
C PRO A 138 18.17 -10.66 13.47
N PHE A 139 17.16 -10.49 12.63
CA PHE A 139 16.17 -9.43 12.77
C PHE A 139 14.76 -9.98 12.52
N GLY A 140 13.77 -9.22 12.90
CA GLY A 140 12.38 -9.59 12.64
C GLY A 140 11.45 -8.44 12.88
N PHE A 141 10.21 -8.62 12.43
CA PHE A 141 9.11 -7.69 12.62
C PHE A 141 7.96 -8.38 13.34
N GLU A 142 7.23 -7.62 14.12
CA GLU A 142 6.05 -8.08 14.82
C GLU A 142 5.02 -6.95 14.91
N GLY A 143 3.77 -7.31 15.08
CA GLY A 143 2.69 -6.34 15.23
C GLY A 143 1.34 -7.00 15.48
N GLU A 144 0.31 -6.19 15.40
CA GLU A 144 -1.09 -6.57 15.58
C GLU A 144 -1.88 -6.24 14.31
N VAL A 145 -2.81 -7.09 13.97
CA VAL A 145 -3.79 -6.85 12.91
C VAL A 145 -4.90 -5.93 13.43
N LEU A 146 -5.03 -4.76 12.82
CA LEU A 146 -6.05 -3.77 13.18
C LEU A 146 -7.32 -3.92 12.34
N LEU A 147 -7.16 -4.29 11.05
CA LEU A 147 -8.27 -4.46 10.11
C LEU A 147 -7.92 -5.51 9.05
N ILE A 148 -8.92 -6.32 8.69
CA ILE A 148 -8.91 -7.20 7.51
C ILE A 148 -10.18 -6.98 6.72
N ASP A 149 -10.06 -6.60 5.45
CA ASP A 149 -11.11 -6.58 4.42
C ASP A 149 -10.63 -7.37 3.21
N ALA A 150 -10.65 -8.70 3.37
CA ALA A 150 -10.14 -9.62 2.36
C ALA A 150 -11.00 -9.58 1.07
N PRO A 151 -10.40 -9.63 -0.12
CA PRO A 151 -8.97 -9.66 -0.43
C PRO A 151 -8.40 -8.29 -0.80
N ARG A 152 -8.87 -7.20 -0.19
CA ARG A 152 -8.62 -5.83 -0.65
C ARG A 152 -7.69 -5.02 0.24
N ARG A 153 -7.84 -5.18 1.57
CA ARG A 153 -7.16 -4.28 2.51
C ARG A 153 -6.81 -5.00 3.80
N ALA A 154 -5.63 -4.71 4.32
CA ALA A 154 -5.20 -5.08 5.67
C ALA A 154 -4.51 -3.89 6.32
N VAL A 155 -4.80 -3.63 7.60
CA VAL A 155 -4.10 -2.62 8.40
C VAL A 155 -3.46 -3.32 9.58
N THR A 156 -2.16 -3.08 9.78
CA THR A 156 -1.39 -3.67 10.87
C THR A 156 -0.55 -2.60 11.55
N THR A 157 -0.24 -2.80 12.84
CA THR A 157 0.93 -2.16 13.41
C THR A 157 2.17 -2.94 13.01
N GLU A 158 3.35 -2.31 13.01
CA GLU A 158 4.62 -2.98 12.77
C GLU A 158 5.73 -2.35 13.60
N ARG A 159 6.52 -3.17 14.22
CA ARG A 159 7.77 -2.77 14.86
C ARG A 159 8.86 -3.81 14.61
N MET A 160 10.09 -3.33 14.48
CA MET A 160 11.24 -4.23 14.49
C MET A 160 11.43 -4.79 15.90
N GLN A 161 11.67 -6.11 16.00
CA GLN A 161 11.84 -6.79 17.28
C GLN A 161 12.98 -6.15 18.09
N GLY A 162 12.69 -5.86 19.36
CA GLY A 162 13.64 -5.18 20.24
C GLY A 162 13.73 -3.66 20.10
N MET A 163 13.01 -3.06 19.16
CA MET A 163 12.94 -1.61 18.96
C MET A 163 11.60 -1.05 19.48
N PRO A 164 11.60 0.13 20.09
CA PRO A 164 10.36 0.74 20.61
C PRO A 164 9.52 1.48 19.53
N ILE A 165 10.05 1.58 18.32
CA ILE A 165 9.41 2.32 17.21
C ILE A 165 8.33 1.44 16.60
N GLU A 166 7.10 1.96 16.52
CA GLU A 166 5.98 1.31 15.88
C GLU A 166 5.44 2.18 14.75
N THR A 167 5.09 1.55 13.64
CA THR A 167 4.45 2.16 12.48
C THR A 167 3.07 1.55 12.27
N ILE A 168 2.23 2.20 11.47
CA ILE A 168 0.98 1.64 10.99
C ILE A 168 1.11 1.42 9.48
N ASN A 169 0.86 0.21 9.04
CA ASN A 169 0.93 -0.19 7.64
C ASN A 169 -0.48 -0.48 7.12
N ASP A 170 -0.90 0.24 6.08
CA ASP A 170 -2.19 0.07 5.41
C ASP A 170 -1.96 -0.48 4.00
N LEU A 171 -2.03 -1.80 3.86
CA LEU A 171 -1.95 -2.51 2.60
C LEU A 171 -3.28 -2.44 1.86
N ASN A 172 -3.23 -2.00 0.60
CA ASN A 172 -4.38 -2.00 -0.30
C ASN A 172 -4.01 -2.69 -1.63
N LEU A 173 -4.93 -3.51 -2.14
CA LEU A 173 -4.79 -4.26 -3.39
C LEU A 173 -5.88 -3.86 -4.38
N TYR A 174 -5.48 -3.30 -5.52
CA TYR A 174 -6.37 -2.89 -6.61
C TYR A 174 -6.06 -3.71 -7.85
N GLU A 175 -7.05 -4.43 -8.37
CA GLU A 175 -6.89 -5.26 -9.57
C GLU A 175 -7.47 -4.58 -10.79
N GLU A 176 -6.70 -4.60 -11.89
CA GLU A 176 -7.12 -4.21 -13.23
C GLU A 176 -6.41 -5.08 -14.26
N ASP A 177 -7.16 -5.63 -15.20
CA ASP A 177 -6.66 -6.45 -16.32
C ASP A 177 -5.74 -7.63 -15.92
N GLY A 178 -6.00 -8.24 -14.76
CA GLY A 178 -5.25 -9.38 -14.25
C GLY A 178 -3.93 -9.04 -13.57
N ALA A 179 -3.62 -7.76 -13.42
CA ALA A 179 -2.52 -7.26 -12.60
C ALA A 179 -3.07 -6.61 -11.33
N THR A 180 -2.27 -6.61 -10.27
CA THR A 180 -2.62 -6.03 -8.98
C THR A 180 -1.68 -4.89 -8.61
N LEU A 181 -2.23 -3.70 -8.43
CA LEU A 181 -1.52 -2.59 -7.82
C LEU A 181 -1.50 -2.80 -6.30
N VAL A 182 -0.33 -3.10 -5.78
CA VAL A 182 -0.05 -3.18 -4.34
C VAL A 182 0.33 -1.79 -3.86
N THR A 183 -0.39 -1.28 -2.87
CA THR A 183 -0.10 0.01 -2.24
C THR A 183 0.03 -0.20 -0.74
N VAL A 184 1.13 0.24 -0.15
CA VAL A 184 1.33 0.26 1.30
C VAL A 184 1.49 1.71 1.74
N LEU A 185 0.54 2.21 2.51
CA LEU A 185 0.68 3.49 3.21
C LEU A 185 1.26 3.21 4.59
N ILE A 186 2.40 3.81 4.88
CA ILE A 186 3.09 3.66 6.17
C ILE A 186 3.00 4.98 6.92
N GLU A 187 2.47 4.93 8.14
CA GLU A 187 2.46 6.05 9.08
C GLU A 187 3.57 5.85 10.11
N TYR A 188 4.48 6.80 10.19
CA TYR A 188 5.59 6.89 11.14
C TYR A 188 5.25 7.82 12.29
N PRO A 189 5.81 7.62 13.49
CA PRO A 189 5.55 8.50 14.64
C PRO A 189 6.03 9.94 14.42
N ASP A 190 7.07 10.12 13.65
CA ASP A 190 7.65 11.43 13.30
C ASP A 190 8.53 11.38 12.07
N LYS A 191 8.92 12.58 11.58
CA LYS A 191 9.75 12.77 10.38
C LYS A 191 11.15 12.16 10.53
N GLU A 192 11.77 12.25 11.69
CA GLU A 192 13.14 11.76 11.93
C GLU A 192 13.18 10.24 11.82
N THR A 193 12.20 9.58 12.44
CA THR A 193 12.01 8.13 12.33
C THR A 193 11.77 7.68 10.90
N ARG A 194 10.89 8.38 10.17
CA ARG A 194 10.63 8.11 8.75
C ARG A 194 11.92 8.18 7.93
N ASP A 195 12.65 9.29 8.04
CA ASP A 195 13.86 9.53 7.26
C ASP A 195 14.97 8.49 7.60
N MET A 196 15.09 8.12 8.88
CA MET A 196 16.02 7.09 9.33
C MET A 196 15.69 5.71 8.73
N ILE A 197 14.44 5.30 8.76
CA ILE A 197 14.02 3.99 8.23
C ILE A 197 14.17 3.95 6.71
N LEU A 198 13.78 5.00 6.00
CA LEU A 198 13.95 5.05 4.54
C LEU A 198 15.43 4.98 4.12
N ALA A 199 16.34 5.56 4.91
CA ALA A 199 17.79 5.51 4.65
C ALA A 199 18.39 4.09 4.78
N THR A 200 17.68 3.11 5.33
CA THR A 200 18.16 1.71 5.41
C THR A 200 18.14 0.96 4.08
N GLY A 201 17.56 1.53 3.02
CA GLY A 201 17.39 0.84 1.74
C GLY A 201 16.17 -0.09 1.70
N MET A 202 15.18 0.13 2.57
CA MET A 202 13.96 -0.68 2.67
C MET A 202 13.28 -0.90 1.32
N ALA A 203 13.23 0.13 0.47
CA ALA A 203 12.58 0.06 -0.84
C ALA A 203 13.24 -0.97 -1.79
N ASP A 204 14.56 -1.08 -1.77
CA ASP A 204 15.30 -2.04 -2.59
C ASP A 204 15.02 -3.47 -2.10
N GLY A 205 14.95 -3.67 -0.78
CA GLY A 205 14.55 -4.94 -0.17
C GLY A 205 13.13 -5.35 -0.54
N MET A 206 12.20 -4.41 -0.56
CA MET A 206 10.81 -4.65 -0.99
C MET A 206 10.75 -5.01 -2.47
N GLU A 207 11.48 -4.31 -3.35
CA GLU A 207 11.52 -4.65 -4.79
C GLU A 207 12.05 -6.07 -5.01
N ALA A 208 13.14 -6.45 -4.34
CA ALA A 208 13.69 -7.80 -4.44
C ALA A 208 12.66 -8.86 -4.00
N SER A 209 11.87 -8.57 -2.96
CA SER A 209 10.81 -9.45 -2.49
C SER A 209 9.64 -9.53 -3.47
N PHE A 210 9.17 -8.42 -4.02
CA PHE A 210 8.12 -8.42 -5.03
C PHE A 210 8.54 -9.13 -6.33
N ALA A 211 9.79 -8.98 -6.76
CA ALA A 211 10.32 -9.73 -7.90
C ALA A 211 10.29 -11.25 -7.66
N ARG A 212 10.58 -11.71 -6.43
CA ARG A 212 10.44 -13.13 -6.06
C ARG A 212 8.98 -13.56 -6.02
N LEU A 213 8.08 -12.72 -5.51
CA LEU A 213 6.63 -12.99 -5.51
C LEU A 213 6.15 -13.30 -6.93
N GLU A 214 6.47 -12.45 -7.90
CA GLU A 214 6.11 -12.66 -9.31
C GLU A 214 6.72 -13.95 -9.86
N ALA A 215 8.01 -14.21 -9.59
CA ALA A 215 8.73 -15.33 -10.17
C ALA A 215 8.36 -16.69 -9.57
N GLN A 216 7.97 -16.76 -8.30
CA GLN A 216 7.82 -18.02 -7.57
C GLN A 216 6.39 -18.35 -7.16
N VAL A 217 5.54 -17.35 -6.94
CA VAL A 217 4.18 -17.56 -6.44
C VAL A 217 3.13 -17.32 -7.50
N LEU A 218 3.33 -16.35 -8.38
CA LEU A 218 2.31 -15.92 -9.35
C LEU A 218 2.44 -16.58 -10.73
N THR A 219 3.45 -17.40 -10.97
CA THR A 219 3.70 -18.13 -12.23
C THR A 219 2.87 -19.41 -12.37
N VAL A 220 1.64 -19.44 -11.88
CA VAL A 220 0.75 -20.63 -12.01
C VAL A 220 -0.23 -20.47 -13.17
#